data_af0963470fb3e3d57e5495894e194ff9
#
_entry.id   af0963470fb3e3d57e5495894e194ff9
#
_cell.length_a   1.000
_cell.length_b   1.000
_cell.length_c   1.000
_cell.angle_alpha   90.00
_cell.angle_beta   90.00
_cell.angle_gamma   90.00
#
_symmetry.space_group_name_H-M   'P 1'
#
loop_
_entity.id
_entity.type
_entity.pdbx_description
1 polymer ?
#
loop_
_entity_poly.entity_id
_entity_poly.type
_entity_poly.pdbx_seq_one_letter_code
_entity_poly.pdbx_strand_id
1 'polypeptide(L)'
;RDTESRKRFVSFRERRPAVRKAIWVAIAVVAVMALLIAACSSDSEDTTTTTAATTTAAPTTTAAPTTTMPAEPEVEVPFFALWEASPHNAAADEAFVHWDEDDPPVVSASCAKCHSTPGMLDFLGVDGTEAGTVDNDAPIGTTVQCVACHNTATLAKDSVVMPSGAEITGLGGEAVCMECHQGRASKLSVDAAIEGLDDDTVNEELGFINIHYYAAAATKYGTEAMGGYEYEGNTYDAFFAHVDGYETCIGCHDSHTLEVKADECTVCHTGVSDFRDVRMVSSAVDYDGDGDVTEGIYYEIEGLEEKLYEALLAYSSEVIGTPAVYSSEAYPYFFIDTNGDGEAGDDEANYGNRYATWTPRFLKAAYNYQVAAKDHAGYVHGGKYIIQLLTDSIEDLNSVLSSPVAMEGTNRIDHGHFAGSEEAFRHWD
;
A
#
# COMPACT_ATOMS: atom_id res chain seq x y z
N ARG A 1 -16.77 10.63 33.04
CA ARG A 1 -15.34 10.94 33.33
C ARG A 1 -14.48 10.16 32.35
N ASP A 2 -14.67 10.28 31.08
CA ASP A 2 -13.72 9.71 30.08
C ASP A 2 -13.98 10.26 28.67
N THR A 3 -14.28 11.56 28.60
CA THR A 3 -14.42 12.29 27.32
C THR A 3 -13.14 13.01 26.88
N GLU A 4 -12.02 12.84 27.60
CA GLU A 4 -10.75 13.50 27.26
C GLU A 4 -9.78 12.63 26.44
N SER A 5 -9.90 11.32 26.50
CA SER A 5 -9.06 10.40 25.69
C SER A 5 -9.40 10.45 24.20
N ARG A 6 -10.70 10.54 23.88
CA ARG A 6 -11.16 10.60 22.46
C ARG A 6 -10.77 11.87 21.68
N LYS A 7 -10.25 12.91 22.33
CA LYS A 7 -9.87 14.17 21.64
C LYS A 7 -8.43 14.25 21.17
N ARG A 8 -7.58 13.28 21.46
CA ARG A 8 -6.15 13.35 21.10
C ARG A 8 -5.84 12.80 19.70
N PHE A 9 -6.62 11.86 19.19
CA PHE A 9 -6.35 11.22 17.90
C PHE A 9 -6.77 12.02 16.65
N VAL A 10 -7.66 13.03 16.80
CA VAL A 10 -8.18 13.83 15.67
C VAL A 10 -7.26 14.99 15.28
N SER A 11 -6.13 15.21 15.96
CA SER A 11 -5.25 16.39 15.78
C SER A 11 -4.12 16.23 14.76
N PHE A 12 -4.06 15.18 13.96
CA PHE A 12 -2.91 14.93 13.08
C PHE A 12 -2.97 15.60 11.69
N ARG A 13 -3.93 16.47 11.43
CA ARG A 13 -4.12 17.03 10.06
C ARG A 13 -3.72 18.46 9.83
N GLU A 14 -3.04 19.16 10.75
CA GLU A 14 -2.58 20.54 10.45
C GLU A 14 -1.28 20.91 11.17
N ARG A 15 -0.11 20.53 10.66
CA ARG A 15 1.14 21.29 10.86
C ARG A 15 2.14 21.07 9.72
N ARG A 16 2.04 21.86 8.68
CA ARG A 16 3.21 22.27 7.89
C ARG A 16 3.26 23.78 7.92
N PRO A 17 4.34 24.46 8.40
CA PRO A 17 5.44 24.82 7.55
C PRO A 17 6.75 25.14 8.32
N ALA A 18 7.78 24.34 8.22
CA ALA A 18 9.12 24.74 8.68
C ALA A 18 10.27 24.36 7.73
N VAL A 19 10.08 23.44 6.79
CA VAL A 19 11.19 22.90 5.97
C VAL A 19 11.60 23.82 4.82
N ARG A 20 10.78 24.79 4.42
CA ARG A 20 11.09 25.68 3.27
C ARG A 20 12.22 26.70 3.49
N LYS A 21 12.70 26.92 4.70
CA LYS A 21 13.77 27.92 4.97
C LYS A 21 15.19 27.38 4.94
N ALA A 22 15.37 26.07 5.10
CA ALA A 22 16.73 25.47 5.11
C ALA A 22 17.30 25.25 3.71
N ILE A 23 16.44 24.98 2.72
CA ILE A 23 16.87 24.69 1.34
C ILE A 23 17.43 25.91 0.62
N TRP A 24 16.97 27.12 0.91
CA TRP A 24 17.47 28.36 0.27
C TRP A 24 18.87 28.78 0.72
N VAL A 25 19.35 28.34 1.88
CA VAL A 25 20.70 28.66 2.37
C VAL A 25 21.74 27.74 1.73
N ALA A 26 21.42 26.48 1.42
CA ALA A 26 22.32 25.54 0.76
C ALA A 26 22.60 25.92 -0.71
N ILE A 27 21.59 26.40 -1.44
CA ILE A 27 21.73 26.79 -2.85
C ILE A 27 22.59 28.06 -3.01
N ALA A 28 22.61 28.96 -2.04
CA ALA A 28 23.43 30.17 -2.09
C ALA A 28 24.94 29.92 -1.91
N VAL A 29 25.35 28.85 -1.25
CA VAL A 29 26.74 28.49 -1.03
C VAL A 29 27.39 27.81 -2.24
N VAL A 30 26.62 27.01 -3.00
CA VAL A 30 27.13 26.35 -4.21
C VAL A 30 27.31 27.32 -5.37
N ALA A 31 26.53 28.38 -5.49
CA ALA A 31 26.63 29.38 -6.54
C ALA A 31 27.89 30.28 -6.42
N VAL A 32 28.48 30.41 -5.23
CA VAL A 32 29.67 31.24 -5.01
C VAL A 32 30.99 30.46 -5.30
N MET A 33 30.96 29.14 -5.28
CA MET A 33 32.16 28.32 -5.61
C MET A 33 32.37 28.11 -7.12
N ALA A 34 31.36 28.30 -7.94
CA ALA A 34 31.46 28.10 -9.40
C ALA A 34 32.09 29.30 -10.15
N LEU A 35 32.37 30.42 -9.50
CA LEU A 35 32.83 31.66 -10.11
C LEU A 35 34.37 31.92 -9.98
N LEU A 36 35.13 30.96 -9.44
CA LEU A 36 36.59 31.14 -9.18
C LEU A 36 37.51 30.25 -10.01
N ILE A 37 37.03 29.51 -11.01
CA ILE A 37 37.87 28.68 -11.89
C ILE A 37 37.64 29.07 -13.36
N ALA A 38 37.99 30.30 -13.73
CA ALA A 38 38.10 30.71 -15.13
C ALA A 38 39.17 31.81 -15.25
N ALA A 39 40.40 31.47 -15.07
CA ALA A 39 41.54 32.27 -15.55
C ALA A 39 42.81 31.38 -15.58
N CYS A 40 43.27 31.11 -16.78
CA CYS A 40 44.58 30.71 -17.26
C CYS A 40 44.51 29.51 -18.21
N SER A 41 44.65 29.80 -19.50
CA SER A 41 45.74 29.29 -20.33
C SER A 41 45.70 29.84 -21.74
N SER A 42 46.83 30.30 -22.12
CA SER A 42 47.33 31.01 -23.30
C SER A 42 47.48 30.16 -24.56
N ASP A 43 47.28 30.84 -25.68
CA ASP A 43 47.94 30.84 -27.00
C ASP A 43 48.72 29.62 -27.49
N SER A 44 48.41 29.23 -28.71
CA SER A 44 49.44 28.95 -29.76
C SER A 44 48.81 29.12 -31.15
N GLU A 45 49.39 30.01 -31.92
CA GLU A 45 49.23 30.25 -33.37
C GLU A 45 49.69 29.05 -34.19
N ASP A 46 49.11 28.76 -35.33
CA ASP A 46 49.77 28.92 -36.60
C ASP A 46 48.93 28.60 -37.86
N THR A 47 49.10 29.46 -38.81
CA THR A 47 49.25 29.35 -40.27
C THR A 47 48.07 29.12 -41.18
N THR A 48 47.78 30.20 -41.86
CA THR A 48 47.02 30.47 -43.08
C THR A 48 47.36 29.57 -44.27
N THR A 49 46.30 29.12 -45.01
CA THR A 49 46.40 28.93 -46.46
C THR A 49 45.11 29.35 -47.14
N THR A 50 45.18 30.44 -47.88
CA THR A 50 44.12 31.01 -48.70
C THR A 50 44.02 30.22 -50.00
N THR A 51 42.84 29.62 -50.28
CA THR A 51 42.51 29.19 -51.64
C THR A 51 41.16 29.85 -52.05
N ALA A 52 41.26 30.70 -53.06
CA ALA A 52 40.11 31.35 -53.65
C ALA A 52 39.16 30.33 -54.32
N ALA A 53 37.91 30.28 -53.90
CA ALA A 53 36.88 29.50 -54.59
C ALA A 53 35.91 30.45 -55.33
N THR A 54 35.79 30.20 -56.60
CA THR A 54 34.95 30.83 -57.59
C THR A 54 33.48 30.71 -57.21
N THR A 55 32.77 31.85 -57.17
CA THR A 55 31.34 31.92 -56.87
C THR A 55 30.56 31.49 -58.11
N THR A 56 29.94 30.28 -58.05
CA THR A 56 28.92 29.85 -59.02
C THR A 56 27.55 30.15 -58.38
N ALA A 57 26.75 30.94 -59.08
CA ALA A 57 25.39 31.30 -58.68
C ALA A 57 24.50 30.06 -58.58
N ALA A 58 23.87 29.85 -57.42
CA ALA A 58 22.90 28.80 -57.20
C ALA A 58 21.60 29.07 -57.95
N PRO A 59 20.95 28.06 -58.54
CA PRO A 59 19.64 28.19 -59.17
C PRO A 59 18.57 28.53 -58.10
N THR A 60 17.69 29.47 -58.42
CA THR A 60 16.52 29.83 -57.62
C THR A 60 15.59 28.64 -57.53
N THR A 61 15.53 27.99 -56.41
CA THR A 61 14.57 26.93 -56.12
C THR A 61 13.21 27.55 -55.86
N THR A 62 12.28 27.36 -56.79
CA THR A 62 10.87 27.72 -56.61
C THR A 62 10.34 26.85 -55.46
N ALA A 63 9.88 27.47 -54.40
CA ALA A 63 9.26 26.78 -53.25
C ALA A 63 8.06 25.94 -53.76
N ALA A 64 8.07 24.64 -53.47
CA ALA A 64 6.91 23.79 -53.71
C ALA A 64 5.73 24.28 -52.84
N PRO A 65 4.50 24.17 -53.34
CA PRO A 65 3.34 24.55 -52.50
C PRO A 65 3.31 23.64 -51.28
N THR A 66 3.32 24.26 -50.11
CA THR A 66 3.10 23.58 -48.84
C THR A 66 1.67 23.07 -48.84
N THR A 67 1.49 21.79 -49.12
CA THR A 67 0.20 21.11 -48.95
C THR A 67 0.02 20.97 -47.45
N THR A 68 -0.75 21.85 -46.83
CA THR A 68 -1.20 21.67 -45.45
C THR A 68 -2.10 20.43 -45.44
N MET A 69 -1.61 19.32 -44.96
CA MET A 69 -2.45 18.17 -44.69
C MET A 69 -3.53 18.61 -43.70
N PRO A 70 -4.79 18.22 -43.90
CA PRO A 70 -5.81 18.42 -42.86
C PRO A 70 -5.29 17.83 -41.55
N ALA A 71 -5.48 18.55 -40.45
CA ALA A 71 -5.22 17.97 -39.13
C ALA A 71 -6.00 16.67 -39.01
N GLU A 72 -5.33 15.58 -38.65
CA GLU A 72 -6.04 14.34 -38.32
C GLU A 72 -7.09 14.68 -37.25
N PRO A 73 -8.30 14.10 -37.34
CA PRO A 73 -9.29 14.31 -36.32
C PRO A 73 -8.71 13.88 -34.99
N GLU A 74 -8.78 14.74 -34.01
CA GLU A 74 -8.38 14.45 -32.63
C GLU A 74 -9.25 13.28 -32.16
N VAL A 75 -8.62 12.13 -31.90
CA VAL A 75 -9.33 10.95 -31.42
C VAL A 75 -9.57 11.15 -29.93
N GLU A 76 -10.82 11.38 -29.56
CA GLU A 76 -11.21 11.43 -28.18
C GLU A 76 -11.03 10.02 -27.57
N VAL A 77 -10.13 9.90 -26.58
CA VAL A 77 -9.92 8.66 -25.83
C VAL A 77 -10.99 8.59 -24.75
N PRO A 78 -11.87 7.56 -24.78
CA PRO A 78 -12.91 7.41 -23.77
C PRO A 78 -12.31 7.36 -22.36
N PHE A 79 -12.96 7.96 -21.38
CA PHE A 79 -12.59 7.96 -19.97
C PHE A 79 -11.23 8.59 -19.62
N PHE A 80 -10.52 9.19 -20.60
CA PHE A 80 -9.20 9.78 -20.36
C PHE A 80 -9.21 10.79 -19.20
N ALA A 81 -10.18 11.70 -19.20
CA ALA A 81 -10.28 12.72 -18.15
C ALA A 81 -10.55 12.13 -16.73
N LEU A 82 -11.22 10.98 -16.65
CA LEU A 82 -11.46 10.29 -15.39
C LEU A 82 -10.16 9.67 -14.87
N TRP A 83 -9.45 8.96 -15.74
CA TRP A 83 -8.15 8.40 -15.41
C TRP A 83 -7.10 9.49 -15.12
N GLU A 84 -7.08 10.57 -15.89
CA GLU A 84 -6.13 11.69 -15.70
C GLU A 84 -6.23 12.31 -14.31
N ALA A 85 -7.45 12.35 -13.74
CA ALA A 85 -7.71 12.84 -12.40
C ALA A 85 -7.55 11.79 -11.28
N SER A 86 -7.33 10.52 -11.62
CA SER A 86 -7.28 9.42 -10.66
C SER A 86 -5.92 9.29 -9.97
N PRO A 87 -5.86 8.62 -8.79
CA PRO A 87 -4.60 8.30 -8.13
C PRO A 87 -3.63 7.46 -8.99
N HIS A 88 -4.12 6.66 -9.94
CA HIS A 88 -3.26 5.91 -10.86
C HIS A 88 -2.43 6.79 -11.79
N ASN A 89 -2.80 8.05 -11.98
CA ASN A 89 -2.04 9.02 -12.76
C ASN A 89 -1.37 10.11 -11.90
N ALA A 90 -1.39 10.00 -10.59
CA ALA A 90 -0.78 10.98 -9.69
C ALA A 90 0.75 10.91 -9.72
N ALA A 91 1.35 11.34 -10.83
CA ALA A 91 2.78 11.18 -11.15
C ALA A 91 3.75 11.83 -10.14
N ALA A 92 3.25 12.64 -9.21
CA ALA A 92 4.05 13.25 -8.15
C ALA A 92 3.97 12.49 -6.81
N ASP A 93 3.16 11.43 -6.75
CA ASP A 93 3.03 10.61 -5.55
C ASP A 93 4.27 9.74 -5.35
N GLU A 94 4.59 9.46 -4.09
CA GLU A 94 5.74 8.64 -3.69
C GLU A 94 5.80 7.30 -4.43
N ALA A 95 4.66 6.71 -4.75
CA ALA A 95 4.56 5.48 -5.51
C ALA A 95 5.21 5.54 -6.91
N PHE A 96 5.39 6.74 -7.49
CA PHE A 96 5.93 6.92 -8.84
C PHE A 96 7.22 7.74 -8.89
N VAL A 97 7.59 8.44 -7.81
CA VAL A 97 8.82 9.26 -7.74
C VAL A 97 9.89 8.67 -6.82
N HIS A 98 9.60 7.57 -6.13
CA HIS A 98 10.47 6.95 -5.13
C HIS A 98 11.90 6.71 -5.63
N TRP A 99 12.06 6.40 -6.91
CA TRP A 99 13.34 6.04 -7.53
C TRP A 99 13.99 7.18 -8.31
N ASP A 100 13.41 8.40 -8.31
CA ASP A 100 13.88 9.50 -9.16
C ASP A 100 15.28 10.00 -8.76
N GLU A 101 15.65 9.84 -7.49
CA GLU A 101 16.95 10.24 -6.95
C GLU A 101 17.98 9.08 -6.86
N ASP A 102 17.60 7.87 -7.28
CA ASP A 102 18.50 6.70 -7.30
C ASP A 102 19.55 6.81 -8.41
N ASP A 103 20.65 6.07 -8.29
CA ASP A 103 21.71 5.99 -9.31
C ASP A 103 22.02 4.51 -9.65
N PRO A 104 21.55 3.99 -10.79
CA PRO A 104 20.72 4.63 -11.83
C PRO A 104 19.26 4.84 -11.39
N PRO A 105 18.56 5.88 -11.91
CA PRO A 105 17.18 6.17 -11.60
C PRO A 105 16.25 5.21 -12.37
N VAL A 106 15.96 4.07 -11.77
CA VAL A 106 15.12 3.01 -12.34
C VAL A 106 14.21 2.40 -11.28
N VAL A 107 13.03 1.97 -11.67
CA VAL A 107 12.16 1.15 -10.82
C VAL A 107 12.67 -0.28 -10.89
N SER A 108 13.18 -0.81 -9.79
CA SER A 108 13.74 -2.16 -9.77
C SER A 108 12.72 -3.21 -10.21
N ALA A 109 13.18 -4.29 -10.86
CA ALA A 109 12.32 -5.38 -11.34
C ALA A 109 11.37 -5.93 -10.26
N SER A 110 11.83 -5.97 -9.00
CA SER A 110 11.01 -6.40 -7.86
C SER A 110 9.84 -5.47 -7.50
N CYS A 111 9.86 -4.23 -8.00
CA CYS A 111 8.86 -3.19 -7.74
C CYS A 111 8.07 -2.82 -9.00
N ALA A 112 8.67 -3.01 -10.17
CA ALA A 112 8.21 -2.47 -11.44
C ALA A 112 6.83 -3.00 -11.88
N LYS A 113 6.44 -4.23 -11.48
CA LYS A 113 5.10 -4.76 -11.76
C LYS A 113 3.98 -3.79 -11.35
N CYS A 114 4.11 -3.17 -10.18
CA CYS A 114 3.06 -2.33 -9.60
C CYS A 114 3.33 -0.83 -9.77
N HIS A 115 4.61 -0.44 -9.87
CA HIS A 115 5.02 0.96 -9.85
C HIS A 115 5.44 1.52 -11.21
N SER A 116 5.24 0.75 -12.29
CA SER A 116 5.47 1.24 -13.65
C SER A 116 4.62 0.50 -14.68
N THR A 117 4.16 1.20 -15.70
CA THR A 117 3.46 0.56 -16.84
C THR A 117 4.36 -0.40 -17.60
N PRO A 118 5.64 -0.07 -17.93
CA PRO A 118 6.54 -1.02 -18.58
C PRO A 118 6.73 -2.31 -17.78
N GLY A 119 6.91 -2.23 -16.46
CA GLY A 119 7.05 -3.42 -15.61
C GLY A 119 5.79 -4.28 -15.54
N MET A 120 4.60 -3.66 -15.56
CA MET A 120 3.34 -4.42 -15.67
C MET A 120 3.21 -5.14 -17.00
N LEU A 121 3.60 -4.51 -18.10
CA LEU A 121 3.56 -5.13 -19.44
C LEU A 121 4.58 -6.27 -19.57
N ASP A 122 5.77 -6.12 -19.00
CA ASP A 122 6.79 -7.17 -18.88
C ASP A 122 6.22 -8.35 -18.06
N PHE A 123 5.72 -8.11 -16.86
CA PHE A 123 5.08 -9.14 -16.02
C PHE A 123 3.96 -9.90 -16.76
N LEU A 124 3.19 -9.23 -17.59
CA LEU A 124 2.12 -9.84 -18.39
C LEU A 124 2.63 -10.57 -19.65
N GLY A 125 3.91 -10.47 -19.99
CA GLY A 125 4.50 -11.01 -21.20
C GLY A 125 4.05 -10.30 -22.48
N VAL A 126 3.53 -9.07 -22.37
CA VAL A 126 3.03 -8.29 -23.52
C VAL A 126 4.18 -7.79 -24.38
N ASP A 127 5.34 -7.61 -23.81
CA ASP A 127 6.58 -7.23 -24.51
C ASP A 127 7.26 -8.41 -25.25
N GLY A 128 6.76 -9.63 -25.06
CA GLY A 128 7.23 -10.86 -25.71
C GLY A 128 8.15 -11.71 -24.83
N THR A 129 8.34 -11.35 -23.58
CA THR A 129 9.04 -12.16 -22.56
C THR A 129 8.12 -13.20 -21.91
N GLU A 130 8.61 -13.98 -20.95
CA GLU A 130 7.81 -14.96 -20.22
C GLU A 130 6.88 -14.27 -19.21
N ALA A 131 5.57 -14.54 -19.28
CA ALA A 131 4.61 -13.98 -18.34
C ALA A 131 4.80 -14.50 -16.92
N GLY A 132 4.54 -13.65 -15.92
CA GLY A 132 4.62 -13.96 -14.50
C GLY A 132 5.93 -13.51 -13.83
N THR A 133 6.84 -12.91 -14.61
CA THR A 133 8.13 -12.39 -14.12
C THR A 133 8.37 -11.01 -14.72
N VAL A 134 9.00 -10.13 -13.97
CA VAL A 134 9.57 -8.88 -14.49
C VAL A 134 11.05 -9.12 -14.72
N ASP A 135 11.48 -9.11 -15.97
CA ASP A 135 12.84 -9.51 -16.35
C ASP A 135 13.88 -8.40 -16.17
N ASN A 136 13.44 -7.14 -16.23
CA ASN A 136 14.32 -5.98 -16.21
C ASN A 136 13.79 -4.86 -15.32
N ASP A 137 14.71 -4.02 -14.84
CA ASP A 137 14.34 -2.75 -14.22
C ASP A 137 13.58 -1.87 -15.22
N ALA A 138 12.55 -1.20 -14.76
CA ALA A 138 11.74 -0.32 -15.59
C ALA A 138 12.21 1.15 -15.51
N PRO A 139 12.00 1.95 -16.56
CA PRO A 139 12.29 3.37 -16.51
C PRO A 139 11.36 4.08 -15.52
N ILE A 140 11.89 5.10 -14.82
CA ILE A 140 11.10 6.04 -14.03
C ILE A 140 10.20 6.92 -14.91
N GLY A 141 9.31 7.70 -14.29
CA GLY A 141 8.46 8.69 -14.97
C GLY A 141 7.24 8.09 -15.66
N THR A 142 6.83 6.89 -15.29
CA THR A 142 5.57 6.29 -15.71
C THR A 142 4.63 6.08 -14.52
N THR A 143 3.34 6.15 -14.78
CA THR A 143 2.26 5.85 -13.82
C THR A 143 1.55 4.57 -14.25
N VAL A 144 0.41 4.21 -13.66
CA VAL A 144 -0.45 3.12 -14.15
C VAL A 144 -1.28 3.65 -15.32
N GLN A 145 -0.77 3.48 -16.55
CA GLN A 145 -1.39 3.98 -17.76
C GLN A 145 -2.45 3.02 -18.31
N CYS A 146 -3.27 3.50 -19.24
CA CYS A 146 -4.37 2.73 -19.85
C CYS A 146 -3.95 1.32 -20.29
N VAL A 147 -2.77 1.18 -20.90
CA VAL A 147 -2.26 -0.08 -21.43
C VAL A 147 -1.84 -1.09 -20.35
N ALA A 148 -1.64 -0.67 -19.11
CA ALA A 148 -1.42 -1.59 -17.99
C ALA A 148 -2.65 -2.48 -17.76
N CYS A 149 -3.86 -1.91 -17.93
CA CYS A 149 -5.13 -2.61 -17.75
C CYS A 149 -5.77 -3.02 -19.09
N HIS A 150 -5.52 -2.28 -20.19
CA HIS A 150 -6.13 -2.50 -21.49
C HIS A 150 -5.12 -3.03 -22.51
N ASN A 151 -4.89 -4.35 -22.49
CA ASN A 151 -4.03 -5.05 -23.42
C ASN A 151 -4.56 -6.47 -23.69
N THR A 152 -3.92 -7.21 -24.60
CA THR A 152 -4.39 -8.55 -24.99
C THR A 152 -4.24 -9.60 -23.88
N ALA A 153 -3.28 -9.46 -23.00
CA ALA A 153 -3.08 -10.39 -21.87
C ALA A 153 -4.17 -10.19 -20.80
N THR A 154 -4.48 -8.94 -20.47
CA THR A 154 -5.50 -8.62 -19.46
C THR A 154 -6.92 -8.98 -19.90
N LEU A 155 -7.21 -8.95 -21.20
CA LEU A 155 -8.52 -9.41 -21.71
C LEU A 155 -8.81 -10.89 -21.45
N ALA A 156 -7.77 -11.70 -21.30
CA ALA A 156 -7.88 -13.15 -21.06
C ALA A 156 -7.53 -13.53 -19.61
N LYS A 157 -7.14 -12.55 -18.78
CA LYS A 157 -6.72 -12.81 -17.42
C LYS A 157 -7.91 -13.09 -16.51
N ASP A 158 -7.88 -14.23 -15.83
CA ASP A 158 -8.94 -14.73 -14.97
C ASP A 158 -8.41 -15.28 -13.64
N SER A 159 -7.11 -15.24 -13.43
CA SER A 159 -6.48 -15.71 -12.19
C SER A 159 -5.33 -14.82 -11.75
N VAL A 160 -5.00 -14.90 -10.46
CA VAL A 160 -3.86 -14.24 -9.82
C VAL A 160 -3.19 -15.21 -8.86
N VAL A 161 -1.87 -15.25 -8.87
CA VAL A 161 -1.08 -15.97 -7.85
C VAL A 161 -0.73 -15.00 -6.73
N MET A 162 -1.25 -15.28 -5.54
CA MET A 162 -1.03 -14.48 -4.34
C MET A 162 0.40 -14.66 -3.79
N PRO A 163 0.91 -13.75 -2.95
CA PRO A 163 2.23 -13.90 -2.31
C PRO A 163 2.43 -15.19 -1.52
N SER A 164 1.35 -15.83 -1.10
CA SER A 164 1.36 -17.18 -0.48
C SER A 164 1.60 -18.32 -1.48
N GLY A 165 1.55 -18.03 -2.79
CA GLY A 165 1.54 -19.05 -3.84
C GLY A 165 0.16 -19.63 -4.13
N ALA A 166 -0.89 -19.21 -3.41
CA ALA A 166 -2.27 -19.61 -3.72
C ALA A 166 -2.72 -18.96 -5.03
N GLU A 167 -3.32 -19.74 -5.92
CA GLU A 167 -3.92 -19.24 -7.15
C GLU A 167 -5.42 -19.01 -6.93
N ILE A 168 -5.85 -17.76 -7.09
CA ILE A 168 -7.27 -17.38 -7.07
C ILE A 168 -7.75 -17.29 -8.51
N THR A 169 -8.84 -17.94 -8.84
CA THR A 169 -9.37 -18.09 -10.22
C THR A 169 -10.80 -17.60 -10.32
N GLY A 170 -11.31 -17.40 -11.55
CA GLY A 170 -12.69 -16.95 -11.79
C GLY A 170 -12.89 -15.46 -11.56
N LEU A 171 -11.80 -14.67 -11.62
CA LEU A 171 -11.78 -13.26 -11.23
C LEU A 171 -12.33 -12.31 -12.30
N GLY A 172 -12.29 -12.71 -13.57
CA GLY A 172 -12.66 -11.80 -14.65
C GLY A 172 -11.88 -10.48 -14.60
N GLY A 173 -12.59 -9.35 -14.75
CA GLY A 173 -11.94 -8.03 -14.82
C GLY A 173 -11.18 -7.57 -13.58
N GLU A 174 -11.48 -8.12 -12.39
CA GLU A 174 -10.78 -7.72 -11.16
C GLU A 174 -9.38 -8.33 -11.03
N ALA A 175 -9.05 -9.36 -11.82
CA ALA A 175 -7.73 -9.99 -11.80
C ALA A 175 -6.59 -8.98 -12.01
N VAL A 176 -6.81 -7.97 -12.85
CA VAL A 176 -5.81 -6.93 -13.11
C VAL A 176 -5.58 -6.05 -11.88
N CYS A 177 -6.63 -5.68 -11.17
CA CYS A 177 -6.54 -4.90 -9.94
C CYS A 177 -5.73 -5.68 -8.89
N MET A 178 -6.03 -6.97 -8.75
CA MET A 178 -5.39 -7.83 -7.76
C MET A 178 -3.89 -8.04 -8.00
N GLU A 179 -3.38 -7.94 -9.24
CA GLU A 179 -1.94 -8.05 -9.49
C GLU A 179 -1.11 -7.03 -8.71
N CYS A 180 -1.64 -5.85 -8.47
CA CYS A 180 -0.97 -4.81 -7.70
C CYS A 180 -1.49 -4.72 -6.26
N HIS A 181 -2.78 -5.01 -6.03
CA HIS A 181 -3.43 -4.88 -4.73
C HIS A 181 -3.48 -6.17 -3.89
N GLN A 182 -2.56 -7.12 -4.13
CA GLN A 182 -2.47 -8.40 -3.41
C GLN A 182 -1.47 -8.39 -2.24
N GLY A 183 -0.73 -7.29 -2.05
CA GLY A 183 0.38 -7.24 -1.12
C GLY A 183 1.67 -7.85 -1.67
N ARG A 184 2.72 -7.90 -0.83
CA ARG A 184 4.06 -8.44 -1.17
C ARG A 184 4.52 -9.57 -0.25
N ALA A 185 3.78 -9.82 0.81
CA ALA A 185 4.06 -10.85 1.81
C ALA A 185 2.77 -11.56 2.20
N SER A 186 2.90 -12.65 2.93
CA SER A 186 1.80 -13.51 3.36
C SER A 186 2.18 -14.22 4.65
N LYS A 187 1.25 -15.01 5.20
CA LYS A 187 1.54 -15.97 6.28
C LYS A 187 2.81 -16.78 5.99
N LEU A 188 2.94 -17.31 4.77
CA LEU A 188 4.09 -18.16 4.42
C LEU A 188 5.41 -17.37 4.40
N SER A 189 5.39 -16.09 4.16
CA SER A 189 6.58 -15.23 4.28
C SER A 189 7.04 -15.13 5.73
N VAL A 190 6.10 -15.01 6.67
CA VAL A 190 6.38 -14.98 8.11
C VAL A 190 6.84 -16.36 8.58
N ASP A 191 6.12 -17.44 8.21
CA ASP A 191 6.48 -18.83 8.56
C ASP A 191 7.92 -19.16 8.13
N ALA A 192 8.30 -18.79 6.90
CA ALA A 192 9.66 -19.04 6.40
C ALA A 192 10.73 -18.27 7.19
N ALA A 193 10.42 -17.06 7.65
CA ALA A 193 11.37 -16.27 8.43
C ALA A 193 11.57 -16.80 9.85
N ILE A 194 10.53 -17.39 10.44
CA ILE A 194 10.55 -17.88 11.83
C ILE A 194 10.78 -19.37 11.96
N GLU A 195 10.99 -20.09 10.87
CA GLU A 195 11.12 -21.56 10.86
C GLU A 195 12.20 -22.02 11.84
N GLY A 196 11.79 -22.85 12.80
CA GLY A 196 12.69 -23.47 13.78
C GLY A 196 13.19 -22.55 14.88
N LEU A 197 12.68 -21.32 14.97
CA LEU A 197 13.00 -20.35 16.04
C LEU A 197 12.06 -20.54 17.23
N ASP A 198 12.53 -20.14 18.40
CA ASP A 198 11.75 -20.09 19.63
C ASP A 198 10.95 -18.77 19.68
N ASP A 199 9.64 -18.85 20.00
CA ASP A 199 8.70 -17.75 19.88
C ASP A 199 9.11 -16.47 20.64
N ASP A 200 9.75 -16.59 21.78
CA ASP A 200 10.07 -15.48 22.67
C ASP A 200 11.59 -15.17 22.75
N THR A 201 12.39 -15.81 21.89
CA THR A 201 13.84 -15.57 21.82
C THR A 201 14.16 -14.59 20.70
N VAL A 202 14.89 -13.52 21.04
CA VAL A 202 15.38 -12.54 20.07
C VAL A 202 16.31 -13.20 19.06
N ASN A 203 16.08 -12.96 17.77
CA ASN A 203 16.94 -13.40 16.70
C ASN A 203 17.39 -12.19 15.85
N GLU A 204 18.71 -11.99 15.74
CA GLU A 204 19.31 -10.84 15.05
C GLU A 204 19.11 -10.89 13.52
N GLU A 205 18.77 -12.04 12.97
CA GLU A 205 18.50 -12.21 11.53
C GLU A 205 17.04 -11.87 11.17
N LEU A 206 16.15 -11.77 12.17
CA LEU A 206 14.78 -11.34 11.93
C LEU A 206 14.70 -9.84 11.68
N GLY A 207 13.82 -9.48 10.75
CA GLY A 207 13.45 -8.10 10.48
C GLY A 207 11.95 -8.00 10.25
N PHE A 208 11.44 -6.77 10.22
CA PHE A 208 10.03 -6.55 9.94
C PHE A 208 9.67 -6.99 8.52
N ILE A 209 8.57 -7.71 8.40
CA ILE A 209 7.98 -8.14 7.12
C ILE A 209 6.79 -7.22 6.84
N ASN A 210 6.86 -6.49 5.73
CA ASN A 210 5.85 -5.52 5.32
C ASN A 210 4.93 -6.13 4.27
N ILE A 211 3.62 -6.21 4.55
CA ILE A 211 2.62 -6.63 3.55
C ILE A 211 2.54 -5.66 2.38
N HIS A 212 2.96 -4.42 2.55
CA HIS A 212 2.87 -3.30 1.62
C HIS A 212 1.49 -2.61 1.64
N TYR A 213 1.35 -1.52 0.87
CA TYR A 213 0.16 -0.66 0.90
C TYR A 213 -0.98 -1.23 0.07
N TYR A 214 -2.21 -0.95 0.49
CA TYR A 214 -3.43 -1.24 -0.25
C TYR A 214 -3.58 -2.70 -0.65
N ALA A 215 -3.27 -3.62 0.26
CA ALA A 215 -3.35 -5.06 0.03
C ALA A 215 -4.79 -5.60 0.13
N ALA A 216 -5.75 -4.88 -0.46
CA ALA A 216 -7.18 -5.16 -0.39
C ALA A 216 -7.57 -6.59 -0.82
N ALA A 217 -6.88 -7.15 -1.82
CA ALA A 217 -7.14 -8.51 -2.26
C ALA A 217 -6.73 -9.55 -1.21
N ALA A 218 -5.65 -9.29 -0.45
CA ALA A 218 -5.24 -10.17 0.64
C ALA A 218 -6.31 -10.24 1.75
N THR A 219 -6.89 -9.08 2.10
CA THR A 219 -7.98 -9.00 3.08
C THR A 219 -9.27 -9.64 2.56
N LYS A 220 -9.65 -9.33 1.31
CA LYS A 220 -10.89 -9.79 0.69
C LYS A 220 -10.96 -11.31 0.54
N TYR A 221 -9.83 -11.94 0.22
CA TYR A 221 -9.76 -13.39 0.03
C TYR A 221 -9.36 -14.15 1.31
N GLY A 222 -9.03 -13.45 2.39
CA GLY A 222 -8.83 -14.03 3.71
C GLY A 222 -7.89 -15.24 3.69
N THR A 223 -8.35 -16.36 4.26
CA THR A 223 -7.55 -17.60 4.35
C THR A 223 -7.26 -18.23 2.98
N GLU A 224 -8.03 -17.92 1.92
CA GLU A 224 -7.70 -18.39 0.57
C GLU A 224 -6.42 -17.70 0.04
N ALA A 225 -6.21 -16.44 0.40
CA ALA A 225 -5.01 -15.68 0.07
C ALA A 225 -3.89 -15.86 1.09
N MET A 226 -4.23 -16.21 2.33
CA MET A 226 -3.30 -16.25 3.49
C MET A 226 -2.52 -14.94 3.65
N GLY A 227 -3.22 -13.80 3.48
CA GLY A 227 -2.58 -12.48 3.49
C GLY A 227 -2.07 -12.07 4.87
N GLY A 228 -2.83 -12.30 5.93
CA GLY A 228 -2.43 -12.12 7.33
C GLY A 228 -1.74 -13.36 7.91
N TYR A 229 -1.14 -13.21 9.08
CA TYR A 229 -0.59 -14.35 9.82
C TYR A 229 -1.71 -15.09 10.56
N GLU A 230 -2.02 -16.28 10.10
CA GLU A 230 -3.02 -17.17 10.67
C GLU A 230 -2.37 -18.11 11.68
N TYR A 231 -2.81 -18.05 12.94
CA TYR A 231 -2.26 -18.87 14.04
C TYR A 231 -2.71 -20.33 13.91
N GLU A 232 -1.80 -21.24 14.19
CA GLU A 232 -2.06 -22.68 14.08
C GLU A 232 -3.17 -23.14 15.02
N GLY A 233 -4.09 -23.93 14.50
CA GLY A 233 -5.24 -24.47 15.26
C GLY A 233 -6.49 -23.59 15.20
N ASN A 234 -6.40 -22.35 14.74
CA ASN A 234 -7.52 -21.47 14.53
C ASN A 234 -8.07 -21.58 13.09
N THR A 235 -9.30 -21.12 12.90
CA THR A 235 -9.95 -21.05 11.58
C THR A 235 -10.19 -19.58 11.24
N TYR A 236 -10.04 -19.26 9.96
CA TYR A 236 -10.17 -17.89 9.46
C TYR A 236 -11.17 -17.82 8.33
N ASP A 237 -11.75 -16.64 8.18
CA ASP A 237 -12.70 -16.38 7.10
C ASP A 237 -12.00 -16.39 5.75
N ALA A 238 -12.72 -16.89 4.74
CA ALA A 238 -12.26 -16.94 3.36
C ALA A 238 -12.75 -15.70 2.59
N PHE A 239 -13.00 -15.87 1.30
CA PHE A 239 -13.54 -14.82 0.43
C PHE A 239 -14.79 -14.18 1.02
N PHE A 240 -14.76 -12.87 1.19
CA PHE A 240 -15.90 -12.10 1.62
C PHE A 240 -16.75 -11.66 0.42
N ALA A 241 -17.81 -12.43 0.15
CA ALA A 241 -18.85 -12.04 -0.80
C ALA A 241 -19.86 -11.14 -0.08
N HIS A 242 -19.87 -9.85 -0.39
CA HIS A 242 -20.75 -8.90 0.27
C HIS A 242 -22.22 -9.17 -0.05
N VAL A 243 -22.67 -8.87 -1.25
CA VAL A 243 -23.99 -9.21 -1.82
C VAL A 243 -23.84 -9.31 -3.33
N ASP A 244 -24.77 -10.03 -3.99
CA ASP A 244 -24.76 -10.20 -5.46
C ASP A 244 -24.59 -8.86 -6.20
N GLY A 245 -23.58 -8.77 -7.06
CA GLY A 245 -23.23 -7.57 -7.82
C GLY A 245 -22.27 -6.62 -7.14
N TYR A 246 -21.94 -6.84 -5.87
CA TYR A 246 -20.98 -6.05 -5.09
C TYR A 246 -19.87 -6.91 -4.47
N GLU A 247 -19.62 -8.07 -5.04
CA GLU A 247 -18.58 -9.01 -4.63
C GLU A 247 -17.24 -8.79 -5.32
N THR A 248 -17.16 -7.88 -6.31
CA THR A 248 -15.92 -7.61 -7.05
C THR A 248 -15.39 -6.21 -6.80
N CYS A 249 -14.08 -5.99 -7.08
CA CYS A 249 -13.47 -4.66 -6.99
C CYS A 249 -14.27 -3.64 -7.83
N ILE A 250 -14.56 -4.00 -9.09
CA ILE A 250 -15.29 -3.13 -10.02
C ILE A 250 -16.80 -3.03 -9.72
N GLY A 251 -17.34 -3.89 -8.86
CA GLY A 251 -18.70 -3.76 -8.33
C GLY A 251 -18.82 -2.53 -7.43
N CYS A 252 -17.80 -2.26 -6.62
CA CYS A 252 -17.78 -1.17 -5.65
C CYS A 252 -17.01 0.06 -6.13
N HIS A 253 -15.93 -0.11 -6.91
CA HIS A 253 -15.08 0.98 -7.41
C HIS A 253 -15.35 1.29 -8.87
N ASP A 254 -15.32 2.56 -9.24
CA ASP A 254 -15.24 2.97 -10.64
C ASP A 254 -13.83 2.66 -11.18
N SER A 255 -13.73 1.98 -12.32
CA SER A 255 -12.46 1.47 -12.85
C SER A 255 -11.49 2.55 -13.31
N HIS A 256 -11.96 3.78 -13.54
CA HIS A 256 -11.15 4.87 -14.08
C HIS A 256 -10.90 5.99 -13.07
N THR A 257 -11.90 6.37 -12.25
CA THR A 257 -11.69 7.32 -11.15
C THR A 257 -11.13 6.65 -9.90
N LEU A 258 -11.35 5.33 -9.75
CA LEU A 258 -11.04 4.51 -8.56
C LEU A 258 -11.89 4.85 -7.34
N GLU A 259 -12.78 5.82 -7.47
CA GLU A 259 -13.69 6.23 -6.40
C GLU A 259 -14.71 5.13 -6.09
N VAL A 260 -15.10 5.06 -4.83
CA VAL A 260 -16.18 4.17 -4.38
C VAL A 260 -17.52 4.70 -4.91
N LYS A 261 -18.35 3.82 -5.45
CA LYS A 261 -19.70 4.10 -5.91
C LYS A 261 -20.67 4.28 -4.73
N ALA A 262 -20.42 5.32 -3.96
CA ALA A 262 -21.05 5.60 -2.67
C ALA A 262 -22.58 5.57 -2.69
N ASP A 263 -23.18 6.13 -3.74
CA ASP A 263 -24.64 6.22 -3.88
C ASP A 263 -25.30 4.84 -3.94
N GLU A 264 -24.58 3.82 -4.44
CA GLU A 264 -25.07 2.45 -4.53
C GLU A 264 -25.13 1.77 -3.15
N CYS A 265 -24.17 2.06 -2.27
CA CYS A 265 -24.13 1.52 -0.91
C CYS A 265 -25.34 1.98 -0.08
N THR A 266 -25.78 3.24 -0.26
CA THR A 266 -26.87 3.85 0.50
C THR A 266 -28.26 3.24 0.19
N VAL A 267 -28.38 2.43 -0.85
CA VAL A 267 -29.62 1.69 -1.19
C VAL A 267 -29.96 0.70 -0.08
N CYS A 268 -28.96 0.02 0.47
CA CYS A 268 -29.11 -0.95 1.55
C CYS A 268 -28.71 -0.34 2.91
N HIS A 269 -27.64 0.43 2.97
CA HIS A 269 -27.16 1.10 4.18
C HIS A 269 -27.79 2.49 4.33
N THR A 270 -29.11 2.50 4.57
CA THR A 270 -29.90 3.74 4.61
C THR A 270 -29.57 4.60 5.80
N GLY A 271 -29.34 5.89 5.55
CA GLY A 271 -29.06 6.87 6.61
C GLY A 271 -27.59 6.96 7.01
N VAL A 272 -26.73 6.19 6.38
CA VAL A 272 -25.27 6.28 6.56
C VAL A 272 -24.74 7.47 5.75
N SER A 273 -23.96 8.33 6.39
CA SER A 273 -23.29 9.48 5.77
C SER A 273 -21.77 9.34 5.71
N ASP A 274 -21.20 8.46 6.52
CA ASP A 274 -19.80 8.06 6.51
C ASP A 274 -19.76 6.51 6.39
N PHE A 275 -18.97 5.98 5.48
CA PHE A 275 -18.88 4.52 5.29
C PHE A 275 -18.32 3.80 6.51
N ARG A 276 -17.56 4.49 7.36
CA ARG A 276 -17.07 3.94 8.62
C ARG A 276 -18.20 3.60 9.60
N ASP A 277 -19.36 4.25 9.44
CA ASP A 277 -20.55 3.95 10.26
C ASP A 277 -21.32 2.72 9.75
N VAL A 278 -20.86 2.08 8.65
CA VAL A 278 -21.55 0.92 8.07
C VAL A 278 -21.46 -0.27 9.00
N ARG A 279 -22.65 -0.77 9.34
CA ARG A 279 -22.87 -1.99 10.09
C ARG A 279 -24.17 -2.63 9.63
N MET A 280 -24.27 -3.94 9.66
CA MET A 280 -25.54 -4.60 9.43
C MET A 280 -26.51 -4.31 10.58
N VAL A 281 -27.70 -3.84 10.26
CA VAL A 281 -28.71 -3.41 11.25
C VAL A 281 -29.08 -4.49 12.27
N SER A 282 -29.00 -5.76 11.89
CA SER A 282 -29.28 -6.89 12.78
C SER A 282 -28.08 -7.32 13.64
N SER A 283 -26.89 -6.77 13.41
CA SER A 283 -25.70 -7.09 14.19
C SER A 283 -25.68 -6.27 15.49
N ALA A 284 -25.68 -6.96 16.62
CA ALA A 284 -25.57 -6.39 17.94
C ALA A 284 -24.40 -7.04 18.71
N VAL A 285 -23.32 -7.29 18.01
CA VAL A 285 -22.11 -7.90 18.55
C VAL A 285 -21.08 -6.80 18.76
N ASP A 286 -20.51 -6.75 19.96
CA ASP A 286 -19.38 -5.93 20.33
C ASP A 286 -18.11 -6.76 20.06
N TYR A 287 -17.29 -6.36 19.07
CA TYR A 287 -16.11 -7.12 18.69
C TYR A 287 -14.87 -6.66 19.44
N ASP A 288 -14.78 -5.39 19.80
CA ASP A 288 -13.63 -4.83 20.50
C ASP A 288 -13.81 -4.79 22.03
N GLY A 289 -15.05 -4.96 22.53
CA GLY A 289 -15.34 -5.04 23.96
C GLY A 289 -15.46 -3.67 24.65
N ASP A 290 -15.78 -2.60 23.92
CA ASP A 290 -15.97 -1.26 24.46
C ASP A 290 -17.40 -1.03 25.00
N GLY A 291 -18.35 -1.89 24.64
CA GLY A 291 -19.74 -1.89 25.03
C GLY A 291 -20.68 -1.16 24.07
N ASP A 292 -20.19 -0.64 22.94
CA ASP A 292 -20.99 -0.02 21.88
C ASP A 292 -21.25 -1.01 20.74
N VAL A 293 -22.42 -1.63 20.71
CA VAL A 293 -22.87 -2.56 19.68
C VAL A 293 -23.53 -1.85 18.48
N THR A 294 -23.45 -0.54 18.38
CA THR A 294 -24.15 0.27 17.39
C THR A 294 -23.23 0.99 16.42
N GLU A 295 -21.97 1.06 16.74
CA GLU A 295 -20.95 1.67 15.88
C GLU A 295 -20.67 0.83 14.61
N GLY A 296 -20.00 1.44 13.62
CA GLY A 296 -19.61 0.75 12.39
C GLY A 296 -18.50 -0.28 12.63
N ILE A 297 -18.41 -1.27 11.75
CA ILE A 297 -17.33 -2.30 11.82
C ILE A 297 -15.93 -1.69 11.74
N TYR A 298 -15.79 -0.52 11.14
CA TYR A 298 -14.54 0.24 11.15
C TYR A 298 -14.06 0.51 12.59
N TYR A 299 -14.93 0.99 13.46
CA TYR A 299 -14.56 1.36 14.83
C TYR A 299 -14.27 0.14 15.70
N GLU A 300 -14.98 -0.95 15.49
CA GLU A 300 -14.69 -2.23 16.12
C GLU A 300 -13.28 -2.75 15.77
N ILE A 301 -12.86 -2.56 14.51
CA ILE A 301 -11.50 -2.91 14.07
C ILE A 301 -10.49 -1.93 14.67
N GLU A 302 -10.77 -0.62 14.65
CA GLU A 302 -9.92 0.40 15.25
C GLU A 302 -9.68 0.12 16.74
N GLY A 303 -10.73 -0.25 17.51
CA GLY A 303 -10.60 -0.63 18.91
C GLY A 303 -9.75 -1.89 19.12
N LEU A 304 -9.86 -2.89 18.25
CA LEU A 304 -8.96 -4.06 18.28
C LEU A 304 -7.53 -3.71 17.86
N GLU A 305 -7.31 -2.81 16.91
CA GLU A 305 -5.97 -2.31 16.55
C GLU A 305 -5.33 -1.57 17.73
N GLU A 306 -6.08 -0.74 18.46
CA GLU A 306 -5.59 -0.07 19.66
C GLU A 306 -5.18 -1.09 20.74
N LYS A 307 -5.98 -2.14 20.98
CA LYS A 307 -5.65 -3.21 21.92
C LYS A 307 -4.42 -4.02 21.47
N LEU A 308 -4.30 -4.33 20.19
CA LEU A 308 -3.12 -5.02 19.67
C LEU A 308 -1.88 -4.16 19.80
N TYR A 309 -1.98 -2.86 19.55
CA TYR A 309 -0.87 -1.94 19.72
C TYR A 309 -0.42 -1.86 21.19
N GLU A 310 -1.37 -1.78 22.15
CA GLU A 310 -1.06 -1.86 23.56
C GLU A 310 -0.32 -3.17 23.94
N ALA A 311 -0.77 -4.30 23.37
CA ALA A 311 -0.11 -5.59 23.60
C ALA A 311 1.31 -5.66 22.99
N LEU A 312 1.52 -5.05 21.82
CA LEU A 312 2.84 -4.95 21.19
C LEU A 312 3.80 -4.11 22.02
N LEU A 313 3.34 -2.94 22.54
CA LEU A 313 4.13 -2.10 23.42
C LEU A 313 4.50 -2.83 24.71
N ALA A 314 3.54 -3.50 25.32
CA ALA A 314 3.75 -4.27 26.55
C ALA A 314 4.75 -5.42 26.32
N TYR A 315 4.57 -6.19 25.26
CA TYR A 315 5.44 -7.33 24.96
C TYR A 315 6.88 -6.90 24.64
N SER A 316 7.06 -5.88 23.81
CA SER A 316 8.39 -5.37 23.47
C SER A 316 9.14 -4.86 24.71
N SER A 317 8.43 -4.23 25.63
CA SER A 317 8.99 -3.70 26.88
C SER A 317 9.23 -4.80 27.91
N GLU A 318 8.26 -5.69 28.16
CA GLU A 318 8.26 -6.65 29.25
C GLU A 318 9.06 -7.94 28.88
N VAL A 319 8.84 -8.49 27.70
CA VAL A 319 9.40 -9.79 27.29
C VAL A 319 10.72 -9.61 26.56
N ILE A 320 10.78 -8.71 25.59
CA ILE A 320 12.00 -8.43 24.81
C ILE A 320 12.96 -7.53 25.60
N GLY A 321 12.43 -6.56 26.38
CA GLY A 321 13.23 -5.59 27.13
C GLY A 321 13.77 -4.44 26.29
N THR A 322 13.29 -4.29 25.06
CA THR A 322 13.56 -3.16 24.16
C THR A 322 12.21 -2.62 23.68
N PRO A 323 11.70 -1.53 24.24
CA PRO A 323 10.41 -0.97 23.84
C PRO A 323 10.39 -0.59 22.37
N ALA A 324 9.29 -0.90 21.68
CA ALA A 324 9.09 -0.61 20.26
C ALA A 324 7.93 0.36 20.08
N VAL A 325 8.01 1.20 19.06
CA VAL A 325 6.92 2.07 18.58
C VAL A 325 6.72 1.91 17.09
N TYR A 326 5.50 2.20 16.61
CA TYR A 326 5.12 2.11 15.20
C TYR A 326 4.87 3.49 14.60
N SER A 327 5.37 3.71 13.37
CA SER A 327 5.03 4.86 12.53
C SER A 327 4.57 4.37 11.16
N SER A 328 3.38 4.78 10.72
CA SER A 328 2.88 4.51 9.37
C SER A 328 3.61 5.31 8.29
N GLU A 329 4.28 6.41 8.67
CA GLU A 329 4.87 7.41 7.79
C GLU A 329 6.34 7.13 7.43
N ALA A 330 7.04 6.34 8.25
CA ALA A 330 8.48 6.13 8.10
C ALA A 330 8.84 4.65 7.96
N TYR A 331 9.61 4.29 6.92
CA TYR A 331 10.18 2.95 6.77
C TYR A 331 11.37 2.77 7.74
N PRO A 332 11.53 1.61 8.43
CA PRO A 332 10.81 0.35 8.30
C PRO A 332 9.62 0.16 9.28
N TYR A 333 8.94 1.20 9.68
CA TYR A 333 7.70 1.30 10.44
C TYR A 333 7.83 1.04 11.93
N PHE A 334 8.69 0.14 12.38
CA PHE A 334 8.94 -0.13 13.79
C PHE A 334 10.30 0.45 14.21
N PHE A 335 10.27 1.18 15.32
CA PHE A 335 11.42 1.90 15.86
C PHE A 335 11.57 1.61 17.35
N ILE A 336 12.75 1.92 17.91
CA ILE A 336 12.96 1.84 19.35
C ILE A 336 12.31 3.06 19.99
N ASP A 337 11.43 2.83 20.97
CA ASP A 337 10.91 3.87 21.85
C ASP A 337 12.02 4.30 22.81
N THR A 338 12.63 5.44 22.56
CA THR A 338 13.78 5.95 23.32
C THR A 338 13.37 6.85 24.47
N ASN A 339 12.17 7.40 24.42
CA ASN A 339 11.65 8.34 25.40
C ASN A 339 10.60 7.71 26.34
N GLY A 340 10.03 6.54 25.96
CA GLY A 340 9.10 5.76 26.77
C GLY A 340 7.67 6.30 26.74
N ASP A 341 7.27 7.04 25.69
CA ASP A 341 5.92 7.60 25.59
C ASP A 341 4.95 6.73 24.75
N GLY A 342 5.45 5.70 24.06
CA GLY A 342 4.66 4.79 23.24
C GLY A 342 4.26 5.36 21.88
N GLU A 343 4.81 6.51 21.48
CA GLU A 343 4.53 7.17 20.21
C GLU A 343 5.84 7.35 19.42
N ALA A 344 5.84 7.11 18.12
CA ALA A 344 7.00 7.33 17.25
C ALA A 344 7.15 8.82 16.91
N GLY A 345 7.97 9.55 17.67
CA GLY A 345 8.32 10.95 17.39
C GLY A 345 9.22 11.12 16.17
N ASP A 346 9.32 12.37 15.66
CA ASP A 346 10.17 12.69 14.48
C ASP A 346 11.66 12.32 14.69
N ASP A 347 12.14 12.31 15.93
CA ASP A 347 13.51 11.95 16.32
C ASP A 347 13.69 10.43 16.46
N GLU A 348 12.62 9.67 16.58
CA GLU A 348 12.63 8.21 16.69
C GLU A 348 12.34 7.52 15.36
N ALA A 349 11.42 8.07 14.55
CA ALA A 349 10.98 7.50 13.28
C ALA A 349 12.01 7.70 12.17
N ASN A 350 13.22 7.13 12.33
CA ASN A 350 14.29 7.18 11.35
C ASN A 350 15.04 5.84 11.26
N TYR A 351 15.63 5.56 10.11
CA TYR A 351 16.30 4.27 9.83
C TYR A 351 17.42 3.93 10.81
N GLY A 352 18.08 4.92 11.39
CA GLY A 352 19.15 4.73 12.39
C GLY A 352 18.62 4.17 13.71
N ASN A 353 17.35 4.45 14.03
CA ASN A 353 16.65 4.01 15.24
C ASN A 353 15.69 2.84 14.95
N ARG A 354 15.79 2.17 13.80
CA ARG A 354 14.92 1.06 13.46
C ARG A 354 14.94 -0.06 14.50
N TYR A 355 13.81 -0.65 14.76
CA TYR A 355 13.71 -1.80 15.65
C TYR A 355 14.44 -3.02 15.05
N ALA A 356 15.26 -3.68 15.86
CA ALA A 356 16.10 -4.80 15.42
C ALA A 356 16.10 -6.00 16.39
N THR A 357 15.34 -5.93 17.48
CA THR A 357 15.26 -7.00 18.50
C THR A 357 13.99 -7.83 18.32
N TRP A 358 13.85 -8.44 17.15
CA TRP A 358 12.68 -9.22 16.77
C TRP A 358 12.66 -10.61 17.41
N THR A 359 11.49 -11.01 17.89
CA THR A 359 11.16 -12.41 18.21
C THR A 359 10.08 -12.91 17.24
N PRO A 360 9.96 -14.24 17.02
CA PRO A 360 8.89 -14.76 16.19
C PRO A 360 7.49 -14.32 16.60
N ARG A 361 7.16 -14.35 17.90
CA ARG A 361 5.86 -13.90 18.42
C ARG A 361 5.60 -12.43 18.09
N PHE A 362 6.57 -11.56 18.34
CA PHE A 362 6.42 -10.13 18.03
C PHE A 362 6.25 -9.87 16.54
N LEU A 363 6.98 -10.61 15.69
CA LEU A 363 6.89 -10.46 14.23
C LEU A 363 5.50 -10.87 13.71
N LYS A 364 4.93 -11.98 14.19
CA LYS A 364 3.58 -12.43 13.83
C LYS A 364 2.53 -11.35 14.12
N ALA A 365 2.53 -10.83 15.34
CA ALA A 365 1.58 -9.83 15.80
C ALA A 365 1.78 -8.47 15.11
N ALA A 366 3.02 -8.00 14.98
CA ALA A 366 3.36 -6.77 14.26
C ALA A 366 2.99 -6.83 12.77
N TYR A 367 3.12 -8.00 12.15
CA TYR A 367 2.69 -8.23 10.78
C TYR A 367 1.17 -8.07 10.64
N ASN A 368 0.38 -8.70 11.54
CA ASN A 368 -1.08 -8.59 11.53
C ASN A 368 -1.57 -7.18 11.84
N TYR A 369 -0.91 -6.48 12.76
CA TYR A 369 -1.18 -5.06 13.01
C TYR A 369 -1.03 -4.25 11.73
N GLN A 370 0.06 -4.46 10.98
CA GLN A 370 0.25 -3.75 9.72
C GLN A 370 -0.69 -4.21 8.60
N VAL A 371 -1.12 -5.47 8.57
CA VAL A 371 -2.14 -5.93 7.61
C VAL A 371 -3.42 -5.11 7.76
N ALA A 372 -3.90 -4.92 8.98
CA ALA A 372 -5.07 -4.09 9.26
C ALA A 372 -4.81 -2.61 8.92
N ALA A 373 -3.70 -2.04 9.38
CA ALA A 373 -3.35 -0.64 9.17
C ALA A 373 -3.12 -0.26 7.68
N LYS A 374 -2.73 -1.20 6.81
CA LYS A 374 -2.42 -0.94 5.39
C LYS A 374 -3.59 -1.14 4.44
N ASP A 375 -4.65 -1.80 4.87
CA ASP A 375 -5.92 -1.84 4.16
C ASP A 375 -6.95 -0.98 4.90
N HIS A 376 -6.97 0.32 4.59
CA HIS A 376 -7.84 1.30 5.25
C HIS A 376 -9.35 1.00 5.12
N ALA A 377 -9.71 0.09 4.22
CA ALA A 377 -11.06 -0.39 4.01
C ALA A 377 -11.21 -1.88 4.37
N GLY A 378 -10.33 -2.40 5.20
CA GLY A 378 -10.36 -3.78 5.68
C GLY A 378 -11.73 -4.19 6.24
N TYR A 379 -12.44 -3.24 6.86
CA TYR A 379 -13.80 -3.43 7.37
C TYR A 379 -14.85 -3.75 6.28
N VAL A 380 -14.60 -3.36 5.04
CA VAL A 380 -15.46 -3.65 3.87
C VAL A 380 -14.88 -4.82 3.06
N HIS A 381 -13.57 -4.90 2.90
CA HIS A 381 -12.92 -5.94 2.11
C HIS A 381 -13.02 -7.31 2.77
N GLY A 382 -12.85 -7.40 4.10
CA GLY A 382 -12.88 -8.64 4.85
C GLY A 382 -12.83 -8.43 6.36
N GLY A 383 -13.78 -7.64 6.89
CA GLY A 383 -13.77 -7.22 8.29
C GLY A 383 -13.68 -8.37 9.28
N LYS A 384 -14.38 -9.49 8.99
CA LYS A 384 -14.29 -10.69 9.83
C LYS A 384 -12.87 -11.26 9.88
N TYR A 385 -12.19 -11.35 8.75
CA TYR A 385 -10.82 -11.83 8.68
C TYR A 385 -9.86 -10.95 9.48
N ILE A 386 -10.00 -9.63 9.37
CA ILE A 386 -9.20 -8.67 10.14
C ILE A 386 -9.45 -8.82 11.65
N ILE A 387 -10.71 -8.89 12.08
CA ILE A 387 -11.07 -9.11 13.50
C ILE A 387 -10.43 -10.39 14.04
N GLN A 388 -10.44 -11.47 13.27
CA GLN A 388 -9.82 -12.74 13.65
C GLN A 388 -8.31 -12.62 13.81
N LEU A 389 -7.63 -11.95 12.87
CA LEU A 389 -6.18 -11.74 12.93
C LEU A 389 -5.78 -10.90 14.14
N LEU A 390 -6.49 -9.82 14.40
CA LEU A 390 -6.21 -8.90 15.51
C LEU A 390 -6.44 -9.60 16.85
N THR A 391 -7.59 -10.26 17.02
CA THR A 391 -7.94 -10.97 18.26
C THR A 391 -6.92 -12.06 18.59
N ASP A 392 -6.57 -12.91 17.61
CA ASP A 392 -5.63 -13.99 17.83
C ASP A 392 -4.22 -13.48 18.13
N SER A 393 -3.82 -12.35 17.54
CA SER A 393 -2.54 -11.70 17.83
C SER A 393 -2.47 -11.16 19.25
N ILE A 394 -3.56 -10.55 19.74
CA ILE A 394 -3.64 -10.08 21.11
C ILE A 394 -3.60 -11.26 22.08
N GLU A 395 -4.34 -12.34 21.81
CA GLU A 395 -4.37 -13.52 22.66
C GLU A 395 -2.99 -14.20 22.72
N ASP A 396 -2.27 -14.31 21.59
CA ASP A 396 -0.93 -14.87 21.55
C ASP A 396 0.07 -14.05 22.37
N LEU A 397 0.10 -12.73 22.23
CA LEU A 397 0.92 -11.84 23.05
C LEU A 397 0.55 -11.92 24.53
N ASN A 398 -0.75 -11.89 24.84
CA ASN A 398 -1.27 -11.99 26.21
C ASN A 398 -0.87 -13.28 26.92
N SER A 399 -0.64 -14.37 26.18
CA SER A 399 -0.28 -15.67 26.74
C SER A 399 1.02 -15.65 27.57
N VAL A 400 1.88 -14.65 27.36
CA VAL A 400 3.19 -14.51 28.03
C VAL A 400 3.35 -13.20 28.80
N LEU A 401 2.41 -12.27 28.71
CA LEU A 401 2.44 -11.01 29.46
C LEU A 401 2.07 -11.23 30.92
N SER A 402 2.77 -10.54 31.84
CA SER A 402 2.42 -10.57 33.26
C SER A 402 1.16 -9.76 33.57
N SER A 403 0.85 -8.78 32.74
CA SER A 403 -0.36 -7.97 32.78
C SER A 403 -1.01 -7.96 31.39
N PRO A 404 -1.82 -8.99 31.06
CA PRO A 404 -2.48 -9.08 29.78
C PRO A 404 -3.38 -7.88 29.48
N VAL A 405 -3.45 -7.45 28.23
CA VAL A 405 -4.43 -6.47 27.75
C VAL A 405 -5.84 -7.05 27.89
N ALA A 406 -6.76 -6.22 28.35
CA ALA A 406 -8.13 -6.67 28.63
C ALA A 406 -8.88 -7.05 27.36
N MET A 407 -9.38 -8.29 27.32
CA MET A 407 -10.19 -8.85 26.25
C MET A 407 -11.62 -9.16 26.73
N GLU A 408 -12.03 -8.62 27.90
CA GLU A 408 -13.39 -8.82 28.40
C GLU A 408 -14.40 -8.08 27.51
N GLY A 409 -15.40 -8.80 27.04
CA GLY A 409 -16.43 -8.26 26.12
C GLY A 409 -16.09 -8.41 24.64
N THR A 410 -14.84 -8.65 24.27
CA THR A 410 -14.48 -8.83 22.86
C THR A 410 -15.10 -10.10 22.26
N ASN A 411 -15.33 -10.07 20.97
CA ASN A 411 -15.87 -11.22 20.26
C ASN A 411 -15.11 -11.46 18.97
N ARG A 412 -14.48 -12.62 18.84
CA ARG A 412 -13.70 -12.97 17.68
C ARG A 412 -14.55 -13.12 16.42
N ILE A 413 -15.69 -13.85 16.43
CA ILE A 413 -16.44 -14.13 15.19
C ILE A 413 -17.79 -14.82 15.35
N ASP A 414 -18.23 -15.17 16.54
CA ASP A 414 -19.20 -16.27 16.64
C ASP A 414 -20.64 -15.87 16.37
N HIS A 415 -20.97 -14.57 16.25
CA HIS A 415 -22.34 -14.09 16.23
C HIS A 415 -22.54 -12.90 15.27
N GLY A 416 -23.80 -12.60 14.98
CA GLY A 416 -24.22 -11.45 14.20
C GLY A 416 -23.92 -11.56 12.71
N HIS A 417 -23.60 -10.45 12.09
CA HIS A 417 -23.39 -10.32 10.65
C HIS A 417 -22.32 -11.28 10.09
N PHE A 418 -21.32 -11.59 10.90
CA PHE A 418 -20.23 -12.48 10.52
C PHE A 418 -20.45 -13.93 10.95
N ALA A 419 -21.57 -14.27 11.57
CA ALA A 419 -21.87 -15.64 11.96
C ALA A 419 -22.08 -16.50 10.70
N GLY A 420 -21.06 -17.32 10.40
CA GLY A 420 -21.03 -18.36 9.37
C GLY A 420 -21.69 -18.00 8.03
N SER A 421 -20.92 -17.80 7.01
CA SER A 421 -21.41 -17.40 5.67
C SER A 421 -22.55 -18.26 5.11
N GLU A 422 -22.69 -19.52 5.54
CA GLU A 422 -23.80 -20.39 5.15
C GLU A 422 -25.12 -20.09 5.88
N GLU A 423 -25.12 -19.51 7.06
CA GLU A 423 -26.32 -19.20 7.84
C GLU A 423 -26.87 -17.79 7.56
N ALA A 424 -26.01 -16.82 7.31
CA ALA A 424 -26.41 -15.46 6.98
C ALA A 424 -27.20 -15.37 5.66
N PHE A 425 -26.83 -16.16 4.66
CA PHE A 425 -27.53 -16.20 3.37
C PHE A 425 -28.89 -16.92 3.40
N ARG A 426 -29.20 -17.73 4.40
CA ARG A 426 -30.47 -18.44 4.48
C ARG A 426 -31.65 -17.60 4.97
N HIS A 427 -31.40 -16.37 5.38
CA HIS A 427 -32.47 -15.45 5.86
C HIS A 427 -32.96 -14.45 4.82
N TRP A 428 -32.44 -14.51 3.59
CA TRP A 428 -32.83 -13.62 2.49
C TRP A 428 -33.62 -14.31 1.37
N ASP A 429 -33.99 -15.58 1.52
CA ASP A 429 -34.92 -16.32 0.63
C ASP A 429 -36.40 -16.17 1.01
#